data_fca7941e22104631c3524fd0e895104a
#
_entry.id   fca7941e22104631c3524fd0e895104a
#
_cell.length_a   1.000
_cell.length_b   1.000
_cell.length_c   1.000
_cell.angle_alpha   90.00
_cell.angle_beta   90.00
_cell.angle_gamma   90.00
#
_symmetry.space_group_name_H-M   'P 1'
#
loop_
_entity.id
_entity.type
_entity.pdbx_description
1 polymer ?
#
loop_
_entity_poly.entity_id
_entity_poly.type
_entity_poly.pdbx_seq_one_letter_code
_entity_poly.pdbx_strand_id
1 'polypeptide(L)'
;GCDCSGMYGQKPGQPTWAELLFHQMEEKWQSPVCFHNTSVGGVDSEWAIENSSQRAANFHPDLVILGFGMNDRCGMEEYRNKTGRLIEAIRKVSPKTEFLLIASTLPNELAATEPHHFWAHQDEYSESLKGLEGMGVAIADIQAVQKEIGKRKRYIDITGNWLNHPNDYLARILAQVVIKTLGM
;
A
#
# COMPACT_ATOMS: atom_id res chain seq x y z
N GLY A 1 5.06 3.64 -2.81
CA GLY A 1 3.84 3.08 -3.37
C GLY A 1 3.26 3.91 -4.49
N CYS A 2 2.48 3.30 -5.34
CA CYS A 2 1.77 4.02 -6.39
C CYS A 2 0.49 4.62 -5.80
N ASP A 3 0.28 5.91 -5.98
CA ASP A 3 -1.04 6.49 -5.91
C ASP A 3 -1.76 6.18 -7.23
N CYS A 4 -2.17 4.93 -7.39
CA CYS A 4 -2.87 4.47 -8.58
C CYS A 4 -4.30 4.98 -8.66
N SER A 5 -4.68 5.79 -7.72
CA SER A 5 -6.04 6.20 -7.46
C SER A 5 -6.59 7.26 -8.42
N GLY A 6 -5.95 7.60 -9.48
CA GLY A 6 -6.49 8.54 -10.45
C GLY A 6 -6.29 8.16 -11.90
N MET A 7 -5.48 7.12 -12.16
CA MET A 7 -5.03 6.86 -13.53
C MET A 7 -5.77 5.73 -14.23
N TYR A 8 -6.30 4.73 -13.50
CA TYR A 8 -6.90 3.54 -14.14
C TYR A 8 -8.19 3.15 -13.46
N GLY A 9 -9.29 3.36 -14.11
CA GLY A 9 -10.60 2.89 -13.69
C GLY A 9 -11.36 3.79 -12.73
N GLN A 10 -10.78 4.91 -12.30
CA GLN A 10 -11.50 5.96 -11.59
C GLN A 10 -11.99 7.03 -12.55
N LYS A 11 -13.18 7.52 -12.32
CA LYS A 11 -13.70 8.66 -13.07
C LYS A 11 -13.02 9.94 -12.60
N PRO A 12 -12.75 10.91 -13.50
CA PRO A 12 -12.26 12.22 -13.09
C PRO A 12 -13.14 12.82 -11.98
N GLY A 13 -12.51 13.34 -10.93
CA GLY A 13 -13.19 13.96 -9.80
C GLY A 13 -13.65 12.99 -8.70
N GLN A 14 -13.36 11.70 -8.79
CA GLN A 14 -13.55 10.79 -7.66
C GLN A 14 -12.34 10.83 -6.72
N PRO A 15 -12.58 10.81 -5.40
CA PRO A 15 -11.49 10.82 -4.42
C PRO A 15 -10.69 9.51 -4.50
N THR A 16 -9.39 9.63 -4.29
CA THR A 16 -8.49 8.50 -4.15
C THR A 16 -8.73 7.77 -2.83
N TRP A 17 -8.25 6.53 -2.68
CA TRP A 17 -8.33 5.82 -1.39
C TRP A 17 -7.63 6.60 -0.27
N ALA A 18 -6.53 7.28 -0.59
CA ALA A 18 -5.78 8.08 0.36
C ALA A 18 -6.54 9.36 0.77
N GLU A 19 -7.23 10.03 -0.16
CA GLU A 19 -8.10 11.16 0.13
C GLU A 19 -9.32 10.73 0.97
N LEU A 20 -9.92 9.57 0.67
CA LEU A 20 -11.00 9.01 1.49
C LEU A 20 -10.54 8.75 2.92
N LEU A 21 -9.34 8.17 3.09
CA LEU A 21 -8.75 7.97 4.40
C LEU A 21 -8.53 9.29 5.14
N PHE A 22 -7.88 10.25 4.49
CA PHE A 22 -7.57 11.56 5.05
C PHE A 22 -8.82 12.27 5.58
N HIS A 23 -9.88 12.35 4.79
CA HIS A 23 -11.14 12.96 5.23
C HIS A 23 -11.77 12.24 6.43
N GLN A 24 -11.69 10.91 6.46
CA GLN A 24 -12.21 10.14 7.59
C GLN A 24 -11.38 10.32 8.86
N MET A 25 -10.08 10.49 8.76
CA MET A 25 -9.21 10.80 9.89
C MET A 25 -9.57 12.14 10.51
N GLU A 26 -9.74 13.20 9.69
CA GLU A 26 -10.16 14.52 10.18
C GLU A 26 -11.53 14.46 10.84
N GLU A 27 -12.49 13.78 10.24
CA GLU A 27 -13.83 13.61 10.80
C GLU A 27 -13.81 12.84 12.13
N LYS A 28 -13.09 11.74 12.18
CA LYS A 28 -13.03 10.88 13.38
C LYS A 28 -12.33 11.56 14.55
N TRP A 29 -11.22 12.22 14.29
CA TRP A 29 -10.40 12.82 15.33
C TRP A 29 -10.77 14.27 15.65
N GLN A 30 -11.67 14.88 14.86
CA GLN A 30 -12.07 16.28 15.00
C GLN A 30 -10.85 17.21 15.07
N SER A 31 -9.82 16.89 14.29
CA SER A 31 -8.53 17.57 14.26
C SER A 31 -8.02 17.69 12.83
N PRO A 32 -7.38 18.81 12.47
CA PRO A 32 -6.70 18.91 11.18
C PRO A 32 -5.63 17.83 11.03
N VAL A 33 -5.54 17.23 9.85
CA VAL A 33 -4.52 16.26 9.49
C VAL A 33 -3.63 16.86 8.39
N CYS A 34 -2.34 16.94 8.64
CA CYS A 34 -1.38 17.35 7.62
C CYS A 34 -1.04 16.13 6.75
N PHE A 35 -1.59 16.08 5.56
CA PHE A 35 -1.46 14.95 4.64
C PHE A 35 -0.47 15.23 3.51
N HIS A 36 0.55 14.39 3.41
CA HIS A 36 1.55 14.43 2.34
C HIS A 36 1.50 13.15 1.51
N ASN A 37 0.95 13.22 0.30
CA ASN A 37 1.05 12.13 -0.65
C ASN A 37 2.32 12.29 -1.50
N THR A 38 3.35 11.52 -1.16
CA THR A 38 4.65 11.53 -1.84
C THR A 38 4.87 10.30 -2.72
N SER A 39 3.80 9.58 -3.05
CA SER A 39 3.84 8.38 -3.89
C SER A 39 4.36 8.67 -5.29
N VAL A 40 5.10 7.72 -5.85
CA VAL A 40 5.61 7.76 -7.22
C VAL A 40 5.23 6.46 -7.91
N GLY A 41 4.68 6.55 -9.12
CA GLY A 41 4.29 5.38 -9.92
C GLY A 41 5.50 4.61 -10.44
N GLY A 42 5.41 3.27 -10.49
CA GLY A 42 6.42 2.42 -11.12
C GLY A 42 7.67 2.12 -10.29
N VAL A 43 7.78 2.63 -9.05
CA VAL A 43 8.95 2.42 -8.18
C VAL A 43 8.76 1.23 -7.24
N ASP A 44 9.86 0.65 -6.78
CA ASP A 44 9.94 -0.46 -5.84
C ASP A 44 10.38 -0.02 -4.43
N SER A 45 10.51 -0.97 -3.52
CA SER A 45 10.93 -0.71 -2.15
C SER A 45 12.41 -0.28 -2.03
N GLU A 46 13.30 -0.69 -2.92
CA GLU A 46 14.69 -0.24 -2.91
C GLU A 46 14.80 1.25 -3.25
N TRP A 47 14.09 1.68 -4.30
CA TRP A 47 13.98 3.12 -4.61
C TRP A 47 13.45 3.92 -3.40
N ALA A 48 12.47 3.36 -2.66
CA ALA A 48 11.92 4.02 -1.49
C ALA A 48 12.96 4.20 -0.37
N ILE A 49 13.84 3.22 -0.15
CA ILE A 49 14.93 3.32 0.82
C ILE A 49 15.86 4.47 0.46
N GLU A 50 16.29 4.54 -0.80
CA GLU A 50 17.18 5.59 -1.31
C GLU A 50 16.58 6.99 -1.19
N ASN A 51 15.26 7.11 -1.31
CA ASN A 51 14.54 8.38 -1.29
C ASN A 51 13.79 8.66 0.04
N SER A 52 13.99 7.82 1.06
CA SER A 52 13.24 7.85 2.32
C SER A 52 13.27 9.20 3.03
N SER A 53 14.40 9.87 3.05
CA SER A 53 14.56 11.19 3.67
C SER A 53 13.67 12.24 3.02
N GLN A 54 13.75 12.37 1.69
CA GLN A 54 13.02 13.39 0.94
C GLN A 54 11.51 13.11 0.86
N ARG A 55 11.13 11.82 0.85
CA ARG A 55 9.74 11.41 0.63
C ARG A 55 8.95 11.18 1.91
N ALA A 56 9.62 10.97 3.04
CA ALA A 56 8.96 10.70 4.31
C ALA A 56 9.66 11.35 5.49
N ALA A 57 10.89 11.01 5.79
CA ALA A 57 11.52 11.29 7.07
C ALA A 57 11.67 12.79 7.38
N ASN A 58 11.97 13.63 6.39
CA ASN A 58 12.15 15.08 6.58
C ASN A 58 10.84 15.82 6.94
N PHE A 59 9.69 15.20 6.76
CA PHE A 59 8.41 15.76 7.22
C PHE A 59 8.17 15.53 8.72
N HIS A 60 8.98 14.71 9.38
CA HIS A 60 8.79 14.26 10.77
C HIS A 60 7.36 13.79 11.05
N PRO A 61 6.84 12.84 10.25
CA PRO A 61 5.44 12.44 10.34
C PRO A 61 5.15 11.63 11.61
N ASP A 62 3.95 11.76 12.16
CA ASP A 62 3.44 10.88 13.21
C ASP A 62 3.16 9.47 12.66
N LEU A 63 2.60 9.38 11.44
CA LEU A 63 2.27 8.14 10.76
C LEU A 63 2.79 8.14 9.32
N VAL A 64 3.43 7.05 8.92
CA VAL A 64 3.78 6.78 7.52
C VAL A 64 3.04 5.53 7.03
N ILE A 65 2.31 5.68 5.93
CA ILE A 65 1.68 4.55 5.25
C ILE A 65 2.58 4.10 4.10
N LEU A 66 3.12 2.88 4.18
CA LEU A 66 3.98 2.28 3.18
C LEU A 66 3.20 1.28 2.34
N GLY A 67 3.01 1.57 1.06
CA GLY A 67 2.34 0.68 0.11
C GLY A 67 3.27 0.35 -1.06
N PHE A 68 4.08 -0.69 -0.93
CA PHE A 68 4.99 -1.21 -1.95
C PHE A 68 4.64 -2.67 -2.30
N GLY A 69 5.37 -3.29 -3.20
CA GLY A 69 5.25 -4.68 -3.56
C GLY A 69 4.87 -4.92 -5.02
N MET A 70 4.07 -4.05 -5.65
CA MET A 70 3.63 -4.29 -7.03
C MET A 70 4.80 -4.29 -8.04
N ASN A 71 5.84 -3.49 -7.80
CA ASN A 71 7.01 -3.38 -8.66
C ASN A 71 8.25 -4.10 -8.09
N ASP A 72 8.14 -4.65 -6.90
CA ASP A 72 9.17 -5.52 -6.33
C ASP A 72 9.15 -6.88 -7.05
N ARG A 73 10.36 -7.42 -7.34
CA ARG A 73 10.55 -8.68 -8.08
C ARG A 73 11.35 -9.68 -7.26
N CYS A 74 11.29 -9.58 -5.96
CA CYS A 74 12.05 -10.40 -5.04
C CYS A 74 11.14 -11.33 -4.23
N GLY A 75 11.71 -12.39 -3.65
CA GLY A 75 11.00 -13.29 -2.77
C GLY A 75 10.58 -12.61 -1.45
N MET A 76 9.73 -13.27 -0.71
CA MET A 76 9.09 -12.72 0.50
C MET A 76 10.08 -12.27 1.58
N GLU A 77 11.20 -12.99 1.75
CA GLU A 77 12.20 -12.64 2.76
C GLU A 77 12.93 -11.35 2.39
N GLU A 78 13.35 -11.20 1.15
CA GLU A 78 14.02 -10.00 0.66
C GLU A 78 13.07 -8.80 0.70
N TYR A 79 11.80 -8.96 0.33
CA TYR A 79 10.79 -7.90 0.44
C TYR A 79 10.60 -7.43 1.89
N ARG A 80 10.50 -8.36 2.83
CA ARG A 80 10.44 -8.04 4.27
C ARG A 80 11.67 -7.28 4.73
N ASN A 81 12.86 -7.73 4.34
CA ASN A 81 14.12 -7.09 4.72
C ASN A 81 14.22 -5.67 4.15
N LYS A 82 13.82 -5.44 2.89
CA LYS A 82 13.76 -4.10 2.28
C LYS A 82 12.77 -3.20 3.03
N THR A 83 11.58 -3.70 3.34
CA THR A 83 10.58 -2.93 4.11
C THR A 83 11.10 -2.58 5.51
N GLY A 84 11.77 -3.50 6.20
CA GLY A 84 12.42 -3.25 7.48
C GLY A 84 13.49 -2.15 7.40
N ARG A 85 14.38 -2.23 6.41
CA ARG A 85 15.40 -1.19 6.13
C ARG A 85 14.77 0.19 5.87
N LEU A 86 13.65 0.24 5.15
CA LEU A 86 12.93 1.49 4.90
C LEU A 86 12.37 2.08 6.20
N ILE A 87 11.76 1.27 7.06
CA ILE A 87 11.29 1.68 8.39
C ILE A 87 12.46 2.24 9.22
N GLU A 88 13.57 1.52 9.28
CA GLU A 88 14.76 1.95 10.00
C GLU A 88 15.33 3.27 9.45
N ALA A 89 15.40 3.42 8.14
CA ALA A 89 15.89 4.64 7.51
C ALA A 89 15.03 5.87 7.89
N ILE A 90 13.72 5.71 7.95
CA ILE A 90 12.81 6.78 8.37
C ILE A 90 12.96 7.05 9.87
N ARG A 91 13.00 6.02 10.71
CA ARG A 91 13.15 6.15 12.18
C ARG A 91 14.49 6.78 12.62
N LYS A 92 15.54 6.67 11.84
CA LYS A 92 16.81 7.39 12.11
C LYS A 92 16.63 8.89 12.15
N VAL A 93 15.71 9.44 11.36
CA VAL A 93 15.44 10.88 11.27
C VAL A 93 14.22 11.26 12.12
N SER A 94 13.21 10.41 12.14
CA SER A 94 11.94 10.62 12.86
C SER A 94 11.64 9.41 13.78
N PRO A 95 12.23 9.33 14.97
CA PRO A 95 12.20 8.12 15.81
C PRO A 95 10.83 7.75 16.36
N LYS A 96 9.89 8.69 16.40
CA LYS A 96 8.53 8.48 16.93
C LYS A 96 7.52 8.09 15.88
N THR A 97 7.92 8.04 14.61
CA THR A 97 7.03 7.69 13.51
C THR A 97 6.47 6.28 13.68
N GLU A 98 5.17 6.16 13.61
CA GLU A 98 4.45 4.88 13.48
C GLU A 98 4.23 4.52 12.01
N PHE A 99 4.02 3.25 11.73
CA PHE A 99 3.89 2.75 10.36
C PHE A 99 2.63 1.92 10.19
N LEU A 100 1.96 2.13 9.07
CA LEU A 100 0.97 1.23 8.53
C LEU A 100 1.51 0.64 7.22
N LEU A 101 1.67 -0.67 7.19
CA LEU A 101 2.16 -1.38 6.01
C LEU A 101 0.99 -1.92 5.20
N ILE A 102 1.03 -1.71 3.90
CA ILE A 102 0.07 -2.25 2.94
C ILE A 102 0.85 -3.04 1.91
N ALA A 103 0.63 -4.36 1.82
CA ALA A 103 1.08 -5.12 0.66
C ALA A 103 0.31 -4.65 -0.58
N SER A 104 0.90 -4.80 -1.75
CA SER A 104 0.20 -4.48 -3.00
C SER A 104 -1.09 -5.31 -3.14
N THR A 105 -2.05 -4.79 -3.90
CA THR A 105 -3.17 -5.61 -4.37
C THR A 105 -2.64 -6.78 -5.19
N LEU A 106 -3.40 -7.87 -5.24
CA LEU A 106 -3.03 -9.02 -6.07
C LEU A 106 -3.16 -8.67 -7.55
N PRO A 107 -2.16 -8.99 -8.38
CA PRO A 107 -2.26 -8.86 -9.82
C PRO A 107 -3.19 -9.92 -10.42
N ASN A 108 -3.51 -9.79 -11.71
CA ASN A 108 -4.24 -10.81 -12.44
C ASN A 108 -3.38 -12.07 -12.58
N GLU A 109 -3.89 -13.22 -12.12
CA GLU A 109 -3.20 -14.50 -12.21
C GLU A 109 -2.77 -14.86 -13.65
N LEU A 110 -3.59 -14.53 -14.66
CA LEU A 110 -3.25 -14.73 -16.06
C LEU A 110 -2.04 -13.90 -16.51
N ALA A 111 -1.84 -12.73 -15.94
CA ALA A 111 -0.68 -11.89 -16.22
C ALA A 111 0.57 -12.32 -15.42
N ALA A 112 0.39 -13.03 -14.31
CA ALA A 112 1.47 -13.58 -13.49
C ALA A 112 2.08 -14.86 -14.06
N THR A 113 1.40 -15.53 -15.00
CA THR A 113 1.84 -16.81 -15.59
C THR A 113 2.73 -16.68 -16.82
N GLU A 114 3.00 -15.46 -17.31
CA GLU A 114 3.87 -15.23 -18.46
C GLU A 114 5.35 -15.56 -18.14
N PRO A 115 6.17 -15.91 -19.18
CA PRO A 115 7.50 -16.48 -18.97
C PRO A 115 8.49 -15.61 -18.17
N HIS A 116 8.18 -14.37 -17.92
CA HIS A 116 9.06 -13.45 -17.19
C HIS A 116 8.60 -13.16 -15.75
N HIS A 117 7.51 -13.76 -15.28
CA HIS A 117 7.06 -13.75 -13.88
C HIS A 117 7.25 -12.44 -13.15
N PHE A 118 6.87 -11.33 -13.76
CA PHE A 118 7.02 -9.99 -13.15
C PHE A 118 6.34 -9.93 -11.77
N TRP A 119 5.22 -10.65 -11.61
CA TRP A 119 4.41 -10.67 -10.41
C TRP A 119 4.37 -12.06 -9.72
N ALA A 120 5.50 -12.76 -9.71
CA ALA A 120 5.57 -14.13 -9.20
C ALA A 120 5.38 -14.26 -7.68
N HIS A 121 5.64 -13.19 -6.90
CA HIS A 121 5.71 -13.22 -5.44
C HIS A 121 4.74 -12.28 -4.72
N GLN A 122 3.91 -11.53 -5.47
CA GLN A 122 3.05 -10.51 -4.86
C GLN A 122 2.02 -11.07 -3.89
N ASP A 123 1.56 -12.30 -4.08
CA ASP A 123 0.60 -12.98 -3.20
C ASP A 123 1.19 -13.44 -1.86
N GLU A 124 2.53 -13.43 -1.72
CA GLU A 124 3.27 -13.77 -0.51
C GLU A 124 3.57 -12.55 0.37
N TYR A 125 3.50 -11.33 -0.20
CA TYR A 125 4.00 -10.12 0.47
C TYR A 125 3.20 -9.73 1.70
N SER A 126 1.89 -9.94 1.72
CA SER A 126 1.10 -9.65 2.91
C SER A 126 1.53 -10.52 4.10
N GLU A 127 1.76 -11.81 3.86
CA GLU A 127 2.28 -12.73 4.89
C GLU A 127 3.69 -12.35 5.33
N SER A 128 4.54 -11.97 4.37
CA SER A 128 5.90 -11.51 4.63
C SER A 128 5.94 -10.31 5.59
N LEU A 129 5.05 -9.33 5.43
CA LEU A 129 4.98 -8.15 6.27
C LEU A 129 4.62 -8.45 7.72
N LYS A 130 3.89 -9.53 8.00
CA LYS A 130 3.51 -9.90 9.38
C LYS A 130 4.71 -10.07 10.31
N GLY A 131 5.87 -10.42 9.76
CA GLY A 131 7.13 -10.47 10.50
C GLY A 131 7.66 -9.12 10.99
N LEU A 132 7.08 -8.00 10.53
CA LEU A 132 7.44 -6.64 10.95
C LEU A 132 6.41 -6.02 11.90
N GLU A 133 5.30 -6.70 12.15
CA GLU A 133 4.24 -6.22 13.05
C GLU A 133 4.77 -6.12 14.48
N GLY A 134 4.44 -5.03 15.16
CA GLY A 134 4.89 -4.80 16.52
C GLY A 134 4.81 -3.34 16.93
N MET A 135 5.64 -2.90 17.87
CA MET A 135 5.60 -1.54 18.42
C MET A 135 5.67 -0.47 17.33
N GLY A 136 4.53 0.22 17.13
CA GLY A 136 4.39 1.28 16.14
C GLY A 136 4.42 0.80 14.68
N VAL A 137 4.09 -0.48 14.41
CA VAL A 137 3.93 -1.03 13.05
C VAL A 137 2.69 -1.89 13.01
N ALA A 138 1.73 -1.53 12.16
CA ALA A 138 0.51 -2.30 11.89
C ALA A 138 0.42 -2.68 10.41
N ILE A 139 -0.39 -3.68 10.09
CA ILE A 139 -0.54 -4.19 8.72
C ILE A 139 -1.99 -4.13 8.29
N ALA A 140 -2.24 -3.48 7.15
CA ALA A 140 -3.51 -3.49 6.46
C ALA A 140 -3.50 -4.59 5.38
N ASP A 141 -4.05 -5.76 5.71
CA ASP A 141 -4.03 -6.94 4.83
C ASP A 141 -5.14 -6.87 3.77
N ILE A 142 -4.90 -6.07 2.73
CA ILE A 142 -5.81 -5.96 1.58
C ILE A 142 -5.84 -7.27 0.78
N GLN A 143 -4.77 -8.07 0.78
CA GLN A 143 -4.72 -9.30 0.00
C GLN A 143 -5.68 -10.35 0.55
N ALA A 144 -5.77 -10.48 1.89
CA ALA A 144 -6.76 -11.37 2.49
C ALA A 144 -8.19 -10.99 2.08
N VAL A 145 -8.51 -9.69 2.10
CA VAL A 145 -9.82 -9.19 1.68
C VAL A 145 -10.04 -9.41 0.18
N GLN A 146 -9.03 -9.16 -0.66
CA GLN A 146 -9.14 -9.37 -2.10
C GLN A 146 -9.34 -10.85 -2.45
N LYS A 147 -8.68 -11.78 -1.74
CA LYS A 147 -8.90 -13.23 -1.88
C LYS A 147 -10.35 -13.62 -1.56
N GLU A 148 -10.95 -13.04 -0.51
CA GLU A 148 -12.37 -13.26 -0.19
C GLU A 148 -13.33 -12.67 -1.25
N ILE A 149 -13.03 -11.49 -1.75
CA ILE A 149 -13.79 -10.88 -2.86
C ILE A 149 -13.73 -11.76 -4.12
N GLY A 150 -12.54 -12.31 -4.42
CA GLY A 150 -12.29 -13.19 -5.57
C GLY A 150 -13.14 -14.46 -5.59
N LYS A 151 -13.64 -14.92 -4.43
CA LYS A 151 -14.61 -16.05 -4.37
C LYS A 151 -15.98 -15.70 -4.97
N ARG A 152 -16.29 -14.43 -5.14
CA ARG A 152 -17.63 -13.95 -5.58
C ARG A 152 -17.59 -13.01 -6.78
N LYS A 153 -16.45 -12.39 -7.06
CA LYS A 153 -16.27 -11.45 -8.17
C LYS A 153 -15.09 -11.90 -9.03
N ARG A 154 -15.24 -11.72 -10.33
CA ARG A 154 -14.12 -11.96 -11.25
C ARG A 154 -13.09 -10.84 -11.07
N TYR A 155 -11.85 -11.12 -11.40
CA TYR A 155 -10.77 -10.14 -11.31
C TYR A 155 -11.07 -8.86 -12.11
N ILE A 156 -11.66 -9.00 -13.30
CA ILE A 156 -12.06 -7.89 -14.15
C ILE A 156 -13.05 -6.93 -13.48
N ASP A 157 -13.85 -7.41 -12.53
CA ASP A 157 -14.87 -6.59 -11.85
C ASP A 157 -14.25 -5.72 -10.74
N ILE A 158 -12.98 -5.94 -10.40
CA ILE A 158 -12.25 -5.23 -9.33
C ILE A 158 -10.99 -4.51 -9.82
N THR A 159 -10.66 -4.60 -11.10
CA THR A 159 -9.48 -3.98 -11.70
C THR A 159 -9.85 -2.85 -12.66
N GLY A 160 -8.98 -1.86 -12.78
CA GLY A 160 -9.12 -0.75 -13.72
C GLY A 160 -8.39 -0.96 -15.06
N ASN A 161 -7.41 -1.88 -15.10
CA ASN A 161 -6.58 -2.12 -16.29
C ASN A 161 -6.42 -3.60 -16.66
N TRP A 162 -7.15 -4.49 -16.01
CA TRP A 162 -7.11 -5.95 -16.18
C TRP A 162 -5.82 -6.63 -15.74
N LEU A 163 -4.83 -5.87 -15.29
CA LEU A 163 -3.51 -6.38 -14.91
C LEU A 163 -3.26 -6.30 -13.40
N ASN A 164 -3.21 -5.09 -12.84
CA ASN A 164 -2.75 -4.88 -11.47
C ASN A 164 -3.32 -3.64 -10.77
N HIS A 165 -3.91 -2.69 -11.50
CA HIS A 165 -4.46 -1.49 -10.89
C HIS A 165 -5.88 -1.73 -10.37
N PRO A 166 -6.22 -1.34 -9.14
CA PRO A 166 -7.57 -1.42 -8.62
C PRO A 166 -8.50 -0.46 -9.39
N ASN A 167 -9.76 -0.84 -9.53
CA ASN A 167 -10.80 0.11 -9.90
C ASN A 167 -11.33 0.85 -8.65
N ASP A 168 -12.32 1.74 -8.84
CA ASP A 168 -12.91 2.50 -7.73
C ASP A 168 -13.46 1.60 -6.61
N TYR A 169 -14.07 0.46 -6.96
CA TYR A 169 -14.58 -0.49 -5.98
C TYR A 169 -13.48 -1.02 -5.07
N LEU A 170 -12.39 -1.55 -5.64
CA LEU A 170 -11.29 -2.10 -4.85
C LEU A 170 -10.52 -1.00 -4.10
N ALA A 171 -10.40 0.20 -4.68
CA ALA A 171 -9.77 1.34 -4.03
C ALA A 171 -10.54 1.77 -2.76
N ARG A 172 -11.88 1.77 -2.79
CA ARG A 172 -12.71 2.03 -1.61
C ARG A 172 -12.60 0.93 -0.55
N ILE A 173 -12.51 -0.33 -0.98
CA ILE A 173 -12.25 -1.44 -0.05
C ILE A 173 -10.88 -1.26 0.62
N LEU A 174 -9.84 -0.88 -0.13
CA LEU A 174 -8.52 -0.59 0.44
C LEU A 174 -8.60 0.51 1.51
N ALA A 175 -9.30 1.62 1.23
CA ALA A 175 -9.52 2.67 2.23
C ALA A 175 -10.19 2.10 3.50
N GLN A 176 -11.22 1.27 3.37
CA GLN A 176 -11.92 0.67 4.51
C GLN A 176 -11.01 -0.30 5.30
N VAL A 177 -10.16 -1.07 4.65
CA VAL A 177 -9.20 -1.95 5.33
C VAL A 177 -8.21 -1.12 6.15
N VAL A 178 -7.69 -0.05 5.58
CA VAL A 178 -6.77 0.88 6.27
C VAL A 178 -7.44 1.54 7.46
N ILE A 179 -8.64 2.10 7.27
CA ILE A 179 -9.45 2.75 8.31
C ILE A 179 -9.69 1.79 9.49
N LYS A 180 -10.12 0.57 9.19
CA LYS A 180 -10.36 -0.45 10.20
C LYS A 180 -9.08 -0.85 10.95
N THR A 181 -7.95 -0.93 10.25
CA THR A 181 -6.65 -1.25 10.87
C THR A 181 -6.20 -0.15 11.82
N LEU A 182 -6.54 1.12 11.53
CA LEU A 182 -6.28 2.26 12.40
C LEU A 182 -7.27 2.37 13.58
N GLY A 183 -8.24 1.45 13.70
CA GLY A 183 -9.22 1.45 14.78
C GLY A 183 -10.29 2.55 14.68
N MET A 184 -10.57 2.98 13.46
CA MET A 184 -11.54 4.03 13.16
C MET A 184 -12.88 3.48 12.65
#